data_96e886299377de19350913bbd602b602
#
_entry.id   96e886299377de19350913bbd602b602
#
_cell.length_a   1.000
_cell.length_b   1.000
_cell.length_c   1.000
_cell.angle_alpha   90.00
_cell.angle_beta   90.00
_cell.angle_gamma   90.00
#
_symmetry.space_group_name_H-M   'P 1'
#
loop_
_entity.id
_entity.type
_entity.pdbx_description
1 polymer ?
#
loop_
_entity_poly.entity_id
_entity_poly.type
_entity_poly.pdbx_seq_one_letter_code
_entity_poly.pdbx_strand_id
1 'polypeptide(L)'
;MKINILKSAIGCLTATGFLLSATASYAEDTLRIVSWGGAYQKGQSLGIFQPAAKAMGITVKEDTYGGISDVKLMVKSGADKFDIFSSGAGNCASGGAEGILEKLDYSVIDVSDHLPGMYSDYCAGADIFSVVAAYNTDTYGEGNGPKNWADFYNVEKFPGTRAMRGKVDAQLETALLADGVPMDQVYTVLDSEEGIERALNKIRTIKPHIAVWWSSGAQH
;
A
#
# COMPACT_ATOMS: atom_id res chain seq x y z
N MET A 1 -50.93 -82.41 -11.30
CA MET A 1 -51.90 -82.21 -10.19
C MET A 1 -51.57 -80.84 -9.55
N LYS A 2 -52.57 -80.00 -9.54
CA LYS A 2 -52.65 -78.61 -9.01
C LYS A 2 -51.69 -77.52 -9.59
N ILE A 3 -52.28 -76.85 -10.57
CA ILE A 3 -51.89 -75.56 -11.17
C ILE A 3 -52.22 -74.49 -10.16
N ASN A 4 -51.28 -73.58 -9.89
CA ASN A 4 -51.57 -72.28 -9.26
C ASN A 4 -51.13 -71.15 -10.15
N ILE A 5 -52.12 -70.44 -10.58
CA ILE A 5 -52.02 -69.21 -11.39
C ILE A 5 -51.61 -68.09 -10.49
N LEU A 6 -50.47 -67.44 -10.82
CA LEU A 6 -50.08 -66.24 -10.17
C LEU A 6 -50.34 -65.01 -11.09
N LYS A 7 -51.21 -64.16 -10.60
CA LYS A 7 -51.65 -62.94 -11.32
C LYS A 7 -50.54 -61.91 -11.34
N SER A 8 -50.19 -61.47 -12.52
CA SER A 8 -49.31 -60.31 -12.74
C SER A 8 -50.00 -59.00 -12.30
N ALA A 9 -49.42 -58.31 -11.36
CA ALA A 9 -49.75 -56.92 -11.05
C ALA A 9 -48.73 -55.96 -11.76
N ILE A 10 -49.22 -55.21 -12.73
CA ILE A 10 -48.47 -54.17 -13.39
C ILE A 10 -48.44 -52.94 -12.47
N GLY A 11 -47.29 -52.68 -11.84
CA GLY A 11 -47.08 -51.51 -11.09
C GLY A 11 -46.55 -50.38 -12.02
N CYS A 12 -47.34 -49.36 -12.17
CA CYS A 12 -46.97 -48.12 -12.89
C CYS A 12 -45.94 -47.33 -11.98
N LEU A 13 -44.67 -47.37 -12.32
CA LEU A 13 -43.66 -46.51 -11.69
C LEU A 13 -43.73 -45.12 -12.34
N THR A 14 -44.36 -44.17 -11.68
CA THR A 14 -44.26 -42.76 -12.00
C THR A 14 -42.89 -42.27 -11.55
N ALA A 15 -41.96 -42.11 -12.47
CA ALA A 15 -40.67 -41.46 -12.25
C ALA A 15 -40.90 -39.95 -12.10
N THR A 16 -41.00 -39.49 -10.84
CA THR A 16 -40.99 -38.06 -10.55
C THR A 16 -39.54 -37.58 -10.69
N GLY A 17 -39.24 -36.96 -11.83
CA GLY A 17 -37.97 -36.32 -12.11
C GLY A 17 -37.78 -35.13 -11.16
N PHE A 18 -36.95 -35.29 -10.13
CA PHE A 18 -36.41 -34.16 -9.37
C PHE A 18 -35.41 -33.42 -10.26
N LEU A 19 -35.85 -32.34 -10.88
CA LEU A 19 -34.96 -31.35 -11.45
C LEU A 19 -34.20 -30.69 -10.29
N LEU A 20 -33.00 -31.21 -9.96
CA LEU A 20 -32.02 -30.48 -9.18
C LEU A 20 -31.59 -29.28 -10.05
N SER A 21 -32.21 -28.16 -9.79
CA SER A 21 -31.66 -26.86 -10.22
C SER A 21 -30.34 -26.69 -9.47
N ALA A 22 -29.23 -27.05 -10.13
CA ALA A 22 -27.92 -26.66 -9.68
C ALA A 22 -27.88 -25.13 -9.76
N THR A 23 -28.18 -24.44 -8.68
CA THR A 23 -27.82 -23.06 -8.51
C THR A 23 -26.30 -23.05 -8.55
N ALA A 24 -25.72 -22.64 -9.69
CA ALA A 24 -24.31 -22.28 -9.75
C ALA A 24 -24.10 -21.20 -8.69
N SER A 25 -23.59 -21.59 -7.55
CA SER A 25 -23.07 -20.65 -6.58
C SER A 25 -21.86 -20.02 -7.26
N TYR A 26 -22.07 -18.88 -7.90
CA TYR A 26 -20.94 -18.03 -8.26
C TYR A 26 -20.28 -17.66 -6.94
N ALA A 27 -19.11 -18.20 -6.69
CA ALA A 27 -18.26 -17.67 -5.64
C ALA A 27 -18.12 -16.19 -5.95
N GLU A 28 -18.58 -15.35 -5.03
CA GLU A 28 -18.47 -13.90 -5.19
C GLU A 28 -16.98 -13.59 -5.31
N ASP A 29 -16.56 -13.04 -6.46
CA ASP A 29 -15.16 -12.71 -6.69
C ASP A 29 -14.71 -11.71 -5.62
N THR A 30 -13.80 -12.15 -4.77
CA THR A 30 -13.29 -11.34 -3.67
C THR A 30 -11.88 -10.88 -4.00
N LEU A 31 -11.66 -9.56 -4.00
CA LEU A 31 -10.36 -8.94 -4.11
C LEU A 31 -9.89 -8.49 -2.71
N ARG A 32 -8.71 -8.93 -2.32
CA ARG A 32 -8.09 -8.60 -1.03
C ARG A 32 -7.05 -7.51 -1.23
N ILE A 33 -7.28 -6.35 -0.61
CA ILE A 33 -6.42 -5.18 -0.75
C ILE A 33 -5.83 -4.83 0.62
N VAL A 34 -4.53 -4.57 0.68
CA VAL A 34 -3.89 -4.05 1.89
C VAL A 34 -3.27 -2.69 1.65
N SER A 35 -3.33 -1.83 2.65
CA SER A 35 -2.79 -0.48 2.59
C SER A 35 -2.24 -0.04 3.95
N TRP A 36 -1.94 1.26 4.09
CA TRP A 36 -1.23 1.83 5.23
C TRP A 36 -2.10 2.11 6.46
N GLY A 37 -3.41 1.85 6.41
CA GLY A 37 -4.34 2.14 7.50
C GLY A 37 -4.68 3.62 7.66
N GLY A 38 -5.36 3.92 8.76
CA GLY A 38 -5.71 5.29 9.14
C GLY A 38 -6.60 6.02 8.14
N ALA A 39 -6.49 7.35 8.16
CA ALA A 39 -7.27 8.24 7.29
C ALA A 39 -6.94 8.05 5.80
N TYR A 40 -5.68 7.70 5.48
CA TYR A 40 -5.24 7.44 4.12
C TYR A 40 -6.01 6.27 3.49
N GLN A 41 -5.97 5.10 4.13
CA GLN A 41 -6.69 3.92 3.61
C GLN A 41 -8.21 4.14 3.60
N LYS A 42 -8.75 4.85 4.59
CA LYS A 42 -10.17 5.22 4.58
C LYS A 42 -10.53 6.08 3.37
N GLY A 43 -9.65 7.03 2.98
CA GLY A 43 -9.80 7.82 1.77
C GLY A 43 -9.77 6.96 0.50
N GLN A 44 -8.81 6.03 0.40
CA GLN A 44 -8.74 5.07 -0.72
C GLN A 44 -9.99 4.18 -0.78
N SER A 45 -10.45 3.67 0.36
CA SER A 45 -11.65 2.84 0.45
C SER A 45 -12.87 3.58 -0.11
N LEU A 46 -13.12 4.80 0.35
CA LEU A 46 -14.28 5.59 -0.04
C LEU A 46 -14.20 6.12 -1.49
N GLY A 47 -12.99 6.51 -1.94
CA GLY A 47 -12.79 7.15 -3.23
C GLY A 47 -12.47 6.18 -4.37
N ILE A 48 -11.91 5.00 -4.07
CA ILE A 48 -11.40 4.07 -5.08
C ILE A 48 -11.99 2.68 -4.89
N PHE A 49 -11.71 2.00 -3.76
CA PHE A 49 -11.96 0.56 -3.63
C PHE A 49 -13.44 0.22 -3.66
N GLN A 50 -14.27 0.88 -2.87
CA GLN A 50 -15.69 0.59 -2.79
C GLN A 50 -16.47 1.01 -4.06
N PRO A 51 -16.20 2.17 -4.69
CA PRO A 51 -16.77 2.50 -5.98
C PRO A 51 -16.39 1.50 -7.08
N ALA A 52 -15.14 1.09 -7.16
CA ALA A 52 -14.67 0.10 -8.15
C ALA A 52 -15.30 -1.27 -7.89
N ALA A 53 -15.35 -1.75 -6.65
CA ALA A 53 -15.99 -2.99 -6.28
C ALA A 53 -17.46 -3.03 -6.73
N LYS A 54 -18.19 -1.94 -6.46
CA LYS A 54 -19.58 -1.79 -6.90
C LYS A 54 -19.73 -1.81 -8.41
N ALA A 55 -18.84 -1.12 -9.13
CA ALA A 55 -18.89 -1.08 -10.60
C ALA A 55 -18.59 -2.44 -11.25
N MET A 56 -17.68 -3.23 -10.63
CA MET A 56 -17.29 -4.55 -11.12
C MET A 56 -18.16 -5.69 -10.59
N GLY A 57 -19.05 -5.44 -9.62
CA GLY A 57 -19.89 -6.47 -8.99
C GLY A 57 -19.10 -7.49 -8.18
N ILE A 58 -17.98 -7.06 -7.55
CA ILE A 58 -17.11 -7.91 -6.72
C ILE A 58 -17.13 -7.46 -5.25
N THR A 59 -16.66 -8.30 -4.34
CA THR A 59 -16.41 -7.92 -2.94
C THR A 59 -14.95 -7.51 -2.77
N VAL A 60 -14.69 -6.34 -2.16
CA VAL A 60 -13.36 -5.94 -1.70
C VAL A 60 -13.24 -6.17 -0.20
N LYS A 61 -12.22 -6.94 0.20
CA LYS A 61 -11.78 -7.09 1.60
C LYS A 61 -10.52 -6.27 1.81
N GLU A 62 -10.54 -5.44 2.84
CA GLU A 62 -9.46 -4.51 3.14
C GLU A 62 -8.77 -4.90 4.45
N ASP A 63 -7.44 -4.78 4.48
CA ASP A 63 -6.62 -4.97 5.68
C ASP A 63 -5.42 -4.02 5.63
N THR A 64 -4.63 -4.00 6.69
CA THR A 64 -3.38 -3.24 6.78
C THR A 64 -2.19 -4.17 6.71
N TYR A 65 -1.02 -3.64 6.34
CA TYR A 65 0.22 -4.39 6.30
C TYR A 65 1.43 -3.54 6.76
N GLY A 66 2.52 -4.19 7.12
CA GLY A 66 3.74 -3.52 7.61
C GLY A 66 4.70 -3.02 6.52
N GLY A 67 4.39 -3.30 5.25
CA GLY A 67 5.19 -2.87 4.11
C GLY A 67 5.71 -4.03 3.26
N ILE A 68 6.67 -3.76 2.37
CA ILE A 68 7.19 -4.73 1.39
C ILE A 68 7.73 -6.03 2.01
N SER A 69 8.17 -5.98 3.27
CA SER A 69 8.65 -7.17 3.99
C SER A 69 7.56 -8.23 4.18
N ASP A 70 6.32 -7.79 4.41
CA ASP A 70 5.18 -8.71 4.56
C ASP A 70 4.84 -9.36 3.23
N VAL A 71 4.96 -8.62 2.11
CA VAL A 71 4.80 -9.16 0.75
C VAL A 71 5.86 -10.25 0.48
N LYS A 72 7.14 -9.94 0.80
CA LYS A 72 8.25 -10.90 0.64
C LYS A 72 8.02 -12.18 1.45
N LEU A 73 7.54 -12.04 2.67
CA LEU A 73 7.24 -13.18 3.54
C LEU A 73 6.07 -14.01 2.99
N MET A 74 5.01 -13.34 2.53
CA MET A 74 3.86 -13.98 1.92
C MET A 74 4.25 -14.82 0.69
N VAL A 75 4.97 -14.21 -0.26
CA VAL A 75 5.44 -14.90 -1.48
C VAL A 75 6.35 -16.07 -1.13
N LYS A 76 7.33 -15.89 -0.23
CA LYS A 76 8.26 -16.97 0.18
C LYS A 76 7.57 -18.13 0.88
N SER A 77 6.51 -17.87 1.63
CA SER A 77 5.75 -18.92 2.35
C SER A 77 4.68 -19.60 1.48
N GLY A 78 4.43 -19.10 0.28
CA GLY A 78 3.30 -19.54 -0.55
C GLY A 78 1.93 -19.21 0.07
N ALA A 79 1.88 -18.25 0.99
CA ALA A 79 0.64 -17.86 1.65
C ALA A 79 -0.12 -16.85 0.75
N ASP A 80 -1.36 -17.18 0.46
CA ASP A 80 -2.27 -16.35 -0.33
C ASP A 80 -3.12 -15.45 0.60
N LYS A 81 -2.57 -14.32 1.04
CA LYS A 81 -3.22 -13.43 2.02
C LYS A 81 -3.92 -12.24 1.40
N PHE A 82 -3.34 -11.65 0.35
CA PHE A 82 -3.90 -10.50 -0.36
C PHE A 82 -3.44 -10.49 -1.83
N ASP A 83 -4.18 -9.76 -2.66
CA ASP A 83 -3.99 -9.72 -4.10
C ASP A 83 -3.31 -8.42 -4.54
N ILE A 84 -3.67 -7.31 -3.89
CA ILE A 84 -3.14 -5.96 -4.20
C ILE A 84 -2.66 -5.30 -2.92
N PHE A 85 -1.61 -4.50 -3.03
CA PHE A 85 -1.14 -3.66 -1.92
C PHE A 85 -0.72 -2.27 -2.40
N SER A 86 -0.97 -1.26 -1.57
CA SER A 86 -0.46 0.09 -1.78
C SER A 86 0.98 0.19 -1.34
N SER A 87 1.86 0.76 -2.15
CA SER A 87 3.28 0.87 -1.83
C SER A 87 3.90 2.15 -2.39
N GLY A 88 5.10 2.50 -1.92
CA GLY A 88 5.89 3.55 -2.55
C GLY A 88 6.55 3.07 -3.84
N ALA A 89 6.76 3.97 -4.78
CA ALA A 89 7.30 3.67 -6.12
C ALA A 89 8.64 2.91 -6.10
N GLY A 90 9.52 3.17 -5.11
CA GLY A 90 10.78 2.46 -4.98
C GLY A 90 10.65 0.94 -4.80
N ASN A 91 9.55 0.48 -4.21
CA ASN A 91 9.27 -0.95 -4.04
C ASN A 91 8.84 -1.64 -5.34
N CYS A 92 8.40 -0.88 -6.34
CA CYS A 92 7.99 -1.44 -7.64
C CYS A 92 9.20 -2.00 -8.40
N ALA A 93 10.27 -1.22 -8.49
CA ALA A 93 11.49 -1.66 -9.16
C ALA A 93 12.16 -2.82 -8.40
N SER A 94 12.35 -2.69 -7.08
CA SER A 94 12.99 -3.73 -6.26
C SER A 94 12.16 -5.01 -6.21
N GLY A 95 10.85 -4.90 -6.05
CA GLY A 95 9.94 -6.05 -6.01
C GLY A 95 9.86 -6.79 -7.33
N GLY A 96 9.89 -6.06 -8.46
CA GLY A 96 9.98 -6.66 -9.79
C GLY A 96 11.29 -7.39 -10.01
N ALA A 97 12.42 -6.76 -9.65
CA ALA A 97 13.75 -7.38 -9.77
C ALA A 97 13.92 -8.62 -8.87
N GLU A 98 13.28 -8.64 -7.72
CA GLU A 98 13.27 -9.78 -6.80
C GLU A 98 12.24 -10.88 -7.18
N GLY A 99 11.43 -10.67 -8.19
CA GLY A 99 10.40 -11.62 -8.64
C GLY A 99 9.26 -11.84 -7.66
N ILE A 100 8.98 -10.84 -6.83
CA ILE A 100 7.87 -10.88 -5.83
C ILE A 100 6.61 -10.16 -6.31
N LEU A 101 6.68 -9.49 -7.45
CA LEU A 101 5.55 -8.80 -8.09
C LEU A 101 5.28 -9.41 -9.45
N GLU A 102 3.99 -9.58 -9.76
CA GLU A 102 3.53 -9.92 -11.10
C GLU A 102 3.59 -8.69 -12.03
N LYS A 103 3.87 -8.92 -13.30
CA LYS A 103 3.79 -7.86 -14.31
C LYS A 103 2.33 -7.46 -14.54
N LEU A 104 2.10 -6.16 -14.63
CA LEU A 104 0.79 -5.63 -14.98
C LEU A 104 0.52 -5.79 -16.49
N ASP A 105 -0.71 -6.19 -16.81
CA ASP A 105 -1.17 -6.29 -18.20
C ASP A 105 -1.82 -4.99 -18.65
N TYR A 106 -1.07 -4.15 -19.33
CA TYR A 106 -1.56 -2.87 -19.87
C TYR A 106 -2.43 -3.01 -21.14
N SER A 107 -2.71 -4.22 -21.59
CA SER A 107 -3.79 -4.45 -22.56
C SER A 107 -5.18 -4.40 -21.88
N VAL A 108 -5.21 -4.56 -20.55
CA VAL A 108 -6.42 -4.54 -19.73
C VAL A 108 -6.48 -3.28 -18.85
N ILE A 109 -5.32 -2.86 -18.31
CA ILE A 109 -5.22 -1.69 -17.43
C ILE A 109 -4.97 -0.45 -18.28
N ASP A 110 -5.94 0.45 -18.33
CA ASP A 110 -5.79 1.74 -19.01
C ASP A 110 -5.01 2.73 -18.15
N VAL A 111 -3.88 3.18 -18.66
CA VAL A 111 -3.01 4.19 -18.02
C VAL A 111 -2.86 5.44 -18.88
N SER A 112 -3.72 5.64 -19.86
CA SER A 112 -3.66 6.78 -20.81
C SER A 112 -3.73 8.15 -20.11
N ASP A 113 -4.44 8.21 -19.00
CA ASP A 113 -4.60 9.43 -18.17
C ASP A 113 -3.54 9.57 -17.07
N HIS A 114 -2.62 8.61 -16.95
CA HIS A 114 -1.56 8.71 -15.96
C HIS A 114 -0.48 9.71 -16.37
N LEU A 115 0.04 10.45 -15.41
CA LEU A 115 1.19 11.33 -15.64
C LEU A 115 2.42 10.50 -16.01
N PRO A 116 3.36 11.06 -16.82
CA PRO A 116 4.59 10.38 -17.16
C PRO A 116 5.35 9.91 -15.90
N GLY A 117 5.79 8.65 -15.90
CA GLY A 117 6.51 8.05 -14.76
C GLY A 117 5.62 7.51 -13.64
N MET A 118 4.28 7.62 -13.75
CA MET A 118 3.36 7.11 -12.74
C MET A 118 3.02 5.62 -12.90
N TYR A 119 3.61 4.93 -13.85
CA TYR A 119 3.44 3.48 -14.01
C TYR A 119 4.72 2.81 -14.49
N SER A 120 4.85 1.53 -14.23
CA SER A 120 5.98 0.68 -14.60
C SER A 120 5.47 -0.73 -14.93
N ASP A 121 6.34 -1.64 -15.31
CA ASP A 121 5.96 -3.05 -15.56
C ASP A 121 5.19 -3.69 -14.39
N TYR A 122 5.37 -3.21 -13.17
CA TYR A 122 4.89 -3.87 -11.95
C TYR A 122 3.94 -3.03 -11.11
N CYS A 123 3.79 -1.75 -11.42
CA CYS A 123 2.98 -0.85 -10.61
C CYS A 123 2.28 0.21 -11.44
N ALA A 124 1.05 0.54 -11.06
CA ALA A 124 0.34 1.72 -11.50
C ALA A 124 0.18 2.70 -10.32
N GLY A 125 0.50 3.97 -10.55
CA GLY A 125 0.44 5.01 -9.52
C GLY A 125 -1.00 5.40 -9.22
N ALA A 126 -1.35 5.46 -7.95
CA ALA A 126 -2.66 5.86 -7.48
C ALA A 126 -2.68 7.32 -6.99
N ASP A 127 -1.56 7.83 -6.49
CA ASP A 127 -1.44 9.19 -5.98
C ASP A 127 0.01 9.70 -6.03
N ILE A 128 0.15 11.01 -5.86
CA ILE A 128 1.42 11.68 -5.61
C ILE A 128 1.30 12.37 -4.26
N PHE A 129 2.25 12.14 -3.38
CA PHE A 129 2.29 12.78 -2.08
C PHE A 129 3.57 13.58 -1.87
N SER A 130 3.52 14.55 -0.96
CA SER A 130 4.68 15.32 -0.51
C SER A 130 4.99 15.04 0.94
N VAL A 131 6.28 14.98 1.27
CA VAL A 131 6.75 14.99 2.66
C VAL A 131 7.04 16.43 3.05
N VAL A 132 6.36 16.90 4.07
CA VAL A 132 6.43 18.29 4.52
C VAL A 132 6.82 18.38 6.00
N ALA A 133 7.48 19.47 6.39
CA ALA A 133 7.64 19.82 7.77
C ALA A 133 6.36 20.50 8.29
N ALA A 134 5.83 20.01 9.40
CA ALA A 134 4.72 20.62 10.11
C ALA A 134 5.13 20.98 11.54
N TYR A 135 4.45 21.94 12.14
CA TYR A 135 4.69 22.34 13.52
C TYR A 135 3.37 22.65 14.24
N ASN A 136 3.40 22.55 15.57
CA ASN A 136 2.25 22.91 16.40
C ASN A 136 2.18 24.44 16.53
N THR A 137 1.07 25.02 16.07
CA THR A 137 0.82 26.48 16.13
C THR A 137 0.63 26.98 17.55
N ASP A 138 0.18 26.13 18.48
CA ASP A 138 0.08 26.53 19.90
C ASP A 138 1.45 26.76 20.54
N THR A 139 2.49 26.09 20.01
CA THR A 139 3.86 26.19 20.50
C THR A 139 4.59 27.40 19.92
N TYR A 140 4.47 27.62 18.61
CA TYR A 140 5.25 28.67 17.92
C TYR A 140 4.44 29.87 17.50
N GLY A 141 3.09 29.79 17.51
CA GLY A 141 2.24 30.75 16.86
C GLY A 141 2.16 30.53 15.34
N GLU A 142 1.10 31.01 14.73
CA GLU A 142 0.89 30.89 13.29
C GLU A 142 2.00 31.63 12.52
N GLY A 143 2.61 30.98 11.55
CA GLY A 143 3.67 31.55 10.70
C GLY A 143 5.05 31.69 11.37
N ASN A 144 5.21 31.35 12.65
CA ASN A 144 6.47 31.53 13.40
C ASN A 144 7.28 30.24 13.59
N GLY A 145 6.76 29.09 13.19
CA GLY A 145 7.49 27.82 13.26
C GLY A 145 8.51 27.61 12.14
N PRO A 146 9.16 26.43 12.11
CA PRO A 146 10.09 26.04 11.05
C PRO A 146 9.46 26.19 9.66
N LYS A 147 10.19 26.79 8.72
CA LYS A 147 9.70 27.06 7.35
C LYS A 147 10.33 26.17 6.28
N ASN A 148 11.39 25.49 6.63
CA ASN A 148 12.14 24.60 5.74
C ASN A 148 12.84 23.51 6.55
N TRP A 149 13.54 22.61 5.89
CA TRP A 149 14.23 21.50 6.55
C TRP A 149 15.41 21.99 7.41
N ALA A 150 16.12 23.04 7.03
CA ALA A 150 17.19 23.63 7.85
C ALA A 150 16.63 24.14 9.19
N ASP A 151 15.50 24.83 9.16
CA ASP A 151 14.80 25.27 10.38
C ASP A 151 14.30 24.06 11.20
N PHE A 152 13.76 23.03 10.56
CA PHE A 152 13.31 21.81 11.25
C PHE A 152 14.46 21.12 12.03
N TYR A 153 15.66 21.12 11.48
CA TYR A 153 16.86 20.56 12.13
C TYR A 153 17.49 21.50 13.16
N ASN A 154 17.15 22.79 13.15
CA ASN A 154 17.70 23.79 14.06
C ASN A 154 16.93 23.79 15.39
N VAL A 155 17.35 22.92 16.32
CA VAL A 155 16.69 22.76 17.63
C VAL A 155 16.99 23.89 18.60
N GLU A 156 18.01 24.71 18.35
CA GLU A 156 18.32 25.90 19.16
C GLU A 156 17.34 27.03 18.82
N LYS A 157 17.10 27.28 17.54
CA LYS A 157 16.17 28.32 17.08
C LYS A 157 14.70 27.89 17.29
N PHE A 158 14.41 26.61 17.09
CA PHE A 158 13.09 26.03 17.23
C PHE A 158 13.12 24.90 18.27
N PRO A 159 13.11 25.23 19.56
CA PRO A 159 13.20 24.23 20.63
C PRO A 159 11.95 23.34 20.67
N GLY A 160 12.12 22.11 21.16
CA GLY A 160 11.04 21.13 21.29
C GLY A 160 11.39 19.79 20.63
N THR A 161 10.60 18.79 20.92
CA THR A 161 10.76 17.44 20.38
C THR A 161 10.31 17.37 18.92
N ARG A 162 10.85 16.39 18.19
CA ARG A 162 10.49 16.09 16.80
C ARG A 162 9.85 14.71 16.70
N ALA A 163 8.98 14.56 15.71
CA ALA A 163 8.54 13.27 15.21
C ALA A 163 9.07 13.11 13.77
N MET A 164 9.66 11.98 13.46
CA MET A 164 10.17 11.68 12.13
C MET A 164 9.75 10.29 11.68
N ARG A 165 9.71 10.07 10.38
CA ARG A 165 9.40 8.75 9.82
C ARG A 165 10.55 7.79 10.08
N GLY A 166 10.24 6.57 10.58
CA GLY A 166 11.21 5.52 10.88
C GLY A 166 11.64 4.69 9.67
N LYS A 167 11.65 5.27 8.47
CA LYS A 167 12.06 4.62 7.21
C LYS A 167 13.04 5.52 6.46
N VAL A 168 13.83 4.94 5.56
CA VAL A 168 14.88 5.67 4.83
C VAL A 168 14.31 6.68 3.85
N ASP A 169 13.25 6.31 3.15
CA ASP A 169 12.60 7.14 2.13
C ASP A 169 12.20 8.52 2.68
N ALA A 170 12.58 9.56 2.00
CA ALA A 170 12.48 10.96 2.34
C ALA A 170 13.37 11.45 3.50
N GLN A 171 14.00 10.56 4.27
CA GLN A 171 14.83 10.99 5.40
C GLN A 171 16.22 11.46 4.96
N LEU A 172 16.84 10.77 4.00
CA LEU A 172 18.13 11.17 3.45
C LEU A 172 18.01 12.48 2.67
N GLU A 173 16.96 12.60 1.88
CA GLU A 173 16.67 13.81 1.09
C GLU A 173 16.46 15.03 1.99
N THR A 174 15.61 14.91 3.02
CA THR A 174 15.33 16.02 3.94
C THR A 174 16.55 16.41 4.77
N ALA A 175 17.40 15.43 5.11
CA ALA A 175 18.66 15.69 5.80
C ALA A 175 19.64 16.46 4.93
N LEU A 176 19.80 16.11 3.64
CA LEU A 176 20.65 16.84 2.71
C LEU A 176 20.12 18.26 2.45
N LEU A 177 18.81 18.42 2.30
CA LEU A 177 18.17 19.74 2.22
C LEU A 177 18.44 20.57 3.47
N ALA A 178 18.36 19.97 4.65
CA ALA A 178 18.69 20.64 5.91
C ALA A 178 20.19 20.96 6.04
N ASP A 179 21.04 20.24 5.34
CA ASP A 179 22.48 20.45 5.29
C ASP A 179 22.91 21.40 4.15
N GLY A 180 21.94 22.03 3.47
CA GLY A 180 22.16 23.05 2.45
C GLY A 180 22.42 22.51 1.04
N VAL A 181 22.19 21.24 0.77
CA VAL A 181 22.24 20.70 -0.59
C VAL A 181 21.06 21.25 -1.39
N PRO A 182 21.26 21.84 -2.57
CA PRO A 182 20.18 22.29 -3.45
C PRO A 182 19.27 21.12 -3.84
N MET A 183 17.97 21.39 -3.99
CA MET A 183 16.96 20.35 -4.25
C MET A 183 17.26 19.55 -5.52
N ASP A 184 17.74 20.18 -6.56
CA ASP A 184 18.11 19.58 -7.85
C ASP A 184 19.40 18.74 -7.78
N GLN A 185 20.18 18.85 -6.69
CA GLN A 185 21.42 18.12 -6.45
C GLN A 185 21.28 16.95 -5.47
N VAL A 186 20.14 16.83 -4.79
CA VAL A 186 19.95 15.84 -3.73
C VAL A 186 20.24 14.42 -4.21
N TYR A 187 19.68 14.02 -5.32
CA TYR A 187 19.88 12.65 -5.83
C TYR A 187 21.28 12.44 -6.45
N THR A 188 21.89 13.49 -7.00
CA THR A 188 23.29 13.43 -7.43
C THR A 188 24.22 13.17 -6.25
N VAL A 189 23.94 13.81 -5.10
CA VAL A 189 24.71 13.55 -3.86
C VAL A 189 24.43 12.16 -3.32
N LEU A 190 23.18 11.71 -3.32
CA LEU A 190 22.79 10.37 -2.83
C LEU A 190 23.28 9.22 -3.71
N ASP A 191 23.76 9.48 -4.91
CA ASP A 191 24.37 8.47 -5.81
C ASP A 191 25.79 8.06 -5.38
N SER A 192 26.26 8.50 -4.23
CA SER A 192 27.57 8.18 -3.67
C SER A 192 27.48 7.73 -2.21
N GLU A 193 28.40 6.88 -1.78
CA GLU A 193 28.52 6.46 -0.37
C GLU A 193 28.79 7.66 0.54
N GLU A 194 29.62 8.61 0.12
CA GLU A 194 29.93 9.84 0.87
C GLU A 194 28.68 10.71 1.05
N GLY A 195 27.84 10.80 0.02
CA GLY A 195 26.58 11.55 0.10
C GLY A 195 25.56 10.90 1.04
N ILE A 196 25.46 9.58 1.00
CA ILE A 196 24.62 8.83 1.94
C ILE A 196 25.12 9.04 3.38
N GLU A 197 26.42 8.91 3.62
CA GLU A 197 27.01 9.11 4.96
C GLU A 197 26.85 10.57 5.43
N ARG A 198 26.94 11.56 4.55
CA ARG A 198 26.64 12.96 4.84
C ARG A 198 25.20 13.12 5.33
N ALA A 199 24.22 12.53 4.66
CA ALA A 199 22.82 12.56 5.07
C ALA A 199 22.61 11.88 6.42
N LEU A 200 23.23 10.71 6.63
CA LEU A 200 23.17 9.99 7.91
C LEU A 200 23.80 10.78 9.05
N ASN A 201 24.92 11.44 8.82
CA ASN A 201 25.56 12.34 9.79
C ASN A 201 24.64 13.47 10.19
N LYS A 202 23.94 14.08 9.22
CA LYS A 202 22.94 15.11 9.51
C LYS A 202 21.79 14.57 10.35
N ILE A 203 21.27 13.38 10.06
CA ILE A 203 20.22 12.74 10.86
C ILE A 203 20.72 12.48 12.29
N ARG A 204 21.97 12.08 12.46
CA ARG A 204 22.58 11.87 13.81
C ARG A 204 22.53 13.12 14.67
N THR A 205 22.63 14.34 14.09
CA THR A 205 22.55 15.58 14.85
C THR A 205 21.19 15.85 15.46
N ILE A 206 20.11 15.47 14.79
CA ILE A 206 18.74 15.69 15.28
C ILE A 206 18.21 14.51 16.09
N LYS A 207 18.80 13.33 15.96
CA LYS A 207 18.36 12.08 16.60
C LYS A 207 18.05 12.21 18.09
N PRO A 208 18.87 12.91 18.93
CA PRO A 208 18.59 13.09 20.36
C PRO A 208 17.30 13.87 20.64
N HIS A 209 16.78 14.60 19.67
CA HIS A 209 15.60 15.43 19.80
C HIS A 209 14.32 14.79 19.21
N ILE A 210 14.42 13.55 18.73
CA ILE A 210 13.30 12.83 18.14
C ILE A 210 12.63 12.00 19.24
N ALA A 211 11.39 12.39 19.58
CA ALA A 211 10.58 11.67 20.55
C ALA A 211 9.85 10.48 19.94
N VAL A 212 9.50 10.57 18.65
CA VAL A 212 8.72 9.55 17.94
C VAL A 212 9.32 9.27 16.58
N TRP A 213 9.66 8.00 16.34
CA TRP A 213 9.91 7.45 15.03
C TRP A 213 8.66 6.72 14.55
N TRP A 214 7.83 7.38 13.75
CA TRP A 214 6.58 6.81 13.30
C TRP A 214 6.75 5.90 12.06
N SER A 215 5.95 4.85 11.99
CA SER A 215 5.97 3.88 10.89
C SER A 215 4.65 3.77 10.13
N SER A 216 3.57 4.34 10.69
CA SER A 216 2.25 4.34 10.06
C SER A 216 1.58 5.70 10.19
N GLY A 217 0.64 6.01 9.29
CA GLY A 217 -0.10 7.27 9.27
C GLY A 217 -1.01 7.53 10.48
N ALA A 218 -1.13 6.58 11.40
CA ALA A 218 -1.89 6.73 12.64
C ALA A 218 -1.04 7.22 13.83
N GLN A 219 0.27 7.42 13.64
CA GLN A 219 1.23 7.73 14.71
C GLN A 219 1.74 9.18 14.72
N HIS A 220 1.24 10.03 13.81
CA HIS A 220 1.66 11.44 13.70
C HIS A 220 0.50 12.41 13.84
#